data_06ab028b038836b5f3a6533363b06550
#
_entry.id   06ab028b038836b5f3a6533363b06550
#
_cell.length_a   1.000
_cell.length_b   1.000
_cell.length_c   1.000
_cell.angle_alpha   90.00
_cell.angle_beta   90.00
_cell.angle_gamma   90.00
#
_symmetry.space_group_name_H-M   'P 1'
#
loop_
_entity.id
_entity.type
_entity.pdbx_description
1 polymer ?
#
loop_
_entity_poly.entity_id
_entity_poly.type
_entity_poly.pdbx_seq_one_letter_code
_entity_poly.pdbx_strand_id
1 'polypeptide(L)'
;MRIHHLALRTPDVARLERFYVAELGFVVSHRQGEKSVWLGAGEAILMIERAEAAEPAISPGTMELVAFTITPDERRVLEAKLKVEGKTDYTLYVRDPDGRRVGLSHFPGSPLSAPGR
;
A
#
# COMPACT_ATOMS: atom_id res chain seq x y z
N MET A 1 22.77 -1.04 -0.28
CA MET A 1 21.63 -1.65 -1.01
C MET A 1 20.34 -1.04 -0.51
N ARG A 2 19.46 -0.62 -1.42
CA ARG A 2 18.16 -0.01 -1.10
C ARG A 2 17.12 -0.53 -2.08
N ILE A 3 15.85 -0.43 -1.70
CA ILE A 3 14.78 -0.78 -2.62
C ILE A 3 14.68 0.32 -3.67
N HIS A 4 14.82 -0.02 -4.93
CA HIS A 4 14.68 0.93 -6.04
C HIS A 4 13.21 1.08 -6.42
N HIS A 5 12.55 -0.03 -6.63
CA HIS A 5 11.12 -0.03 -6.93
C HIS A 5 10.50 -1.36 -6.54
N LEU A 6 9.21 -1.33 -6.35
CA LEU A 6 8.37 -2.50 -6.12
C LEU A 6 7.32 -2.50 -7.22
N ALA A 7 7.20 -3.60 -7.95
CA ALA A 7 6.23 -3.71 -9.03
C ALA A 7 5.07 -4.60 -8.62
N LEU A 8 3.86 -4.07 -8.73
CA LEU A 8 2.62 -4.78 -8.45
C LEU A 8 1.95 -5.10 -9.78
N ARG A 9 1.81 -6.38 -10.08
CA ARG A 9 1.15 -6.84 -11.31
C ARG A 9 -0.32 -7.02 -11.02
N THR A 10 -1.18 -6.49 -11.91
CA THR A 10 -2.62 -6.49 -11.68
C THR A 10 -3.39 -6.67 -12.99
N PRO A 11 -4.52 -7.38 -12.96
CA PRO A 11 -5.39 -7.42 -14.14
C PRO A 11 -6.15 -6.12 -14.37
N ASP A 12 -6.17 -5.21 -13.39
CA ASP A 12 -6.94 -3.96 -13.48
C ASP A 12 -6.14 -2.81 -12.88
N VAL A 13 -5.35 -2.14 -13.72
CA VAL A 13 -4.47 -1.05 -13.31
C VAL A 13 -5.26 0.11 -12.70
N ALA A 14 -6.37 0.50 -13.31
CA ALA A 14 -7.16 1.63 -12.84
C ALA A 14 -7.74 1.39 -11.44
N ARG A 15 -8.20 0.17 -11.17
CA ARG A 15 -8.75 -0.21 -9.88
C ARG A 15 -7.68 -0.18 -8.79
N LEU A 16 -6.50 -0.71 -9.09
CA LEU A 16 -5.40 -0.73 -8.14
C LEU A 16 -4.87 0.68 -7.89
N GLU A 17 -4.75 1.48 -8.94
CA GLU A 17 -4.35 2.88 -8.83
C GLU A 17 -5.29 3.66 -7.90
N ARG A 18 -6.60 3.49 -8.05
CA ARG A 18 -7.57 4.18 -7.19
C ARG A 18 -7.33 3.88 -5.72
N PHE A 19 -7.01 2.64 -5.39
CA PHE A 19 -6.75 2.29 -4.00
C PHE A 19 -5.51 3.01 -3.46
N TYR A 20 -4.38 2.89 -4.16
CA TYR A 20 -3.13 3.48 -3.67
C TYR A 20 -3.14 5.00 -3.71
N VAL A 21 -3.76 5.61 -4.72
CA VAL A 21 -3.80 7.07 -4.84
C VAL A 21 -4.93 7.69 -4.02
N ALA A 22 -6.17 7.27 -4.26
CA ALA A 22 -7.32 7.91 -3.63
C ALA A 22 -7.48 7.51 -2.17
N GLU A 23 -7.16 6.28 -1.81
CA GLU A 23 -7.36 5.83 -0.43
C GLU A 23 -6.10 5.95 0.43
N LEU A 24 -4.93 5.61 -0.10
CA LEU A 24 -3.70 5.68 0.68
C LEU A 24 -2.93 6.99 0.52
N GLY A 25 -3.22 7.77 -0.52
CA GLY A 25 -2.62 9.09 -0.69
C GLY A 25 -1.31 9.12 -1.47
N PHE A 26 -0.96 8.04 -2.18
CA PHE A 26 0.22 8.09 -3.05
C PHE A 26 0.01 9.07 -4.20
N VAL A 27 1.11 9.60 -4.72
CA VAL A 27 1.11 10.58 -5.82
C VAL A 27 1.70 9.94 -7.07
N VAL A 28 1.01 10.11 -8.20
CA VAL A 28 1.50 9.61 -9.48
C VAL A 28 2.70 10.44 -9.91
N SER A 29 3.82 9.77 -10.23
CA SER A 29 5.03 10.42 -10.74
C SER A 29 5.22 10.22 -12.23
N HIS A 30 4.68 9.13 -12.78
CA HIS A 30 4.83 8.81 -14.20
C HIS A 30 3.72 7.85 -14.64
N ARG A 31 3.34 7.96 -15.91
CA ARG A 31 2.30 7.09 -16.47
C ARG A 31 2.73 6.69 -17.87
N GLN A 32 2.63 5.39 -18.16
CA GLN A 32 2.96 4.84 -19.47
C GLN A 32 1.70 4.20 -20.07
N GLY A 33 0.90 5.01 -20.76
CA GLY A 33 -0.37 4.58 -21.31
C GLY A 33 -1.29 4.02 -20.23
N GLU A 34 -2.02 2.97 -20.55
CA GLU A 34 -2.89 2.29 -19.60
C GLU A 34 -2.22 1.06 -18.96
N LYS A 35 -0.94 0.83 -19.30
CA LYS A 35 -0.24 -0.38 -18.89
C LYS A 35 0.51 -0.22 -17.58
N SER A 36 0.96 0.99 -17.26
CA SER A 36 1.84 1.18 -16.12
C SER A 36 1.63 2.56 -15.50
N VAL A 37 1.59 2.59 -14.18
CA VAL A 37 1.52 3.83 -13.40
C VAL A 37 2.58 3.72 -12.31
N TRP A 38 3.37 4.79 -12.16
CA TRP A 38 4.42 4.85 -11.15
C TRP A 38 4.04 5.84 -10.08
N LEU A 39 4.12 5.40 -8.83
CA LEU A 39 3.78 6.22 -7.66
C LEU A 39 5.05 6.47 -6.85
N GLY A 40 5.18 7.69 -6.33
CA GLY A 40 6.29 8.00 -5.44
C GLY A 40 6.09 7.38 -4.08
N ALA A 41 7.11 6.69 -3.56
CA ALA A 41 7.10 6.04 -2.26
C ALA A 41 8.42 6.38 -1.55
N GLY A 42 8.57 7.65 -1.13
CA GLY A 42 9.82 8.15 -0.59
C GLY A 42 10.91 8.10 -1.66
N GLU A 43 12.02 7.44 -1.38
CA GLU A 43 13.09 7.26 -2.37
C GLU A 43 12.81 6.11 -3.34
N ALA A 44 11.82 5.28 -3.06
CA ALA A 44 11.46 4.16 -3.91
C ALA A 44 10.29 4.51 -4.82
N ILE A 45 10.05 3.66 -5.80
CA ILE A 45 8.93 3.80 -6.72
C ILE A 45 8.02 2.59 -6.51
N LEU A 46 6.72 2.85 -6.41
CA LEU A 46 5.72 1.80 -6.43
C LEU A 46 5.11 1.78 -7.82
N MET A 47 5.37 0.70 -8.56
CA MET A 47 4.90 0.56 -9.94
C MET A 47 3.67 -0.32 -9.97
N ILE A 48 2.63 0.14 -10.66
CA ILE A 48 1.44 -0.67 -10.91
C ILE A 48 1.46 -1.02 -12.39
N GLU A 49 1.50 -2.32 -12.70
CA GLU A 49 1.66 -2.79 -14.07
C GLU A 49 0.60 -3.81 -14.43
N ARG A 50 0.12 -3.73 -15.68
CA ARG A 50 -0.88 -4.69 -16.16
C ARG A 50 -0.26 -6.07 -16.32
N ALA A 51 -0.89 -7.05 -15.68
CA ALA A 51 -0.50 -8.45 -15.78
C ALA A 51 -0.94 -9.04 -17.12
N GLU A 52 -0.18 -10.00 -17.61
CA GLU A 52 -0.59 -10.82 -18.75
C GLU A 52 -1.68 -11.79 -18.31
N ALA A 53 -2.51 -12.24 -19.26
CA ALA A 53 -3.65 -13.09 -18.94
C ALA A 53 -3.27 -14.41 -18.25
N ALA A 54 -2.08 -14.92 -18.56
CA ALA A 54 -1.62 -16.20 -18.01
C ALA A 54 -0.88 -16.09 -16.67
N GLU A 55 -0.65 -14.86 -16.18
CA GLU A 55 0.06 -14.68 -14.91
C GLU A 55 -0.79 -15.15 -13.74
N PRO A 56 -0.17 -15.79 -12.73
CA PRO A 56 -0.90 -16.17 -11.53
C PRO A 56 -1.47 -14.96 -10.79
N ALA A 57 -2.67 -15.11 -10.27
CA ALA A 57 -3.26 -14.10 -9.39
C ALA A 57 -2.61 -14.17 -8.01
N ILE A 58 -2.83 -13.13 -7.20
CA ILE A 58 -2.43 -13.14 -5.80
C ILE A 58 -3.17 -14.26 -5.08
N SER A 59 -2.44 -15.08 -4.33
CA SER A 59 -3.04 -16.17 -3.57
C SER A 59 -3.96 -15.62 -2.48
N PRO A 60 -5.21 -16.09 -2.40
CA PRO A 60 -6.12 -15.63 -1.35
C PRO A 60 -5.53 -15.84 0.04
N GLY A 61 -5.62 -14.80 0.88
CA GLY A 61 -5.13 -14.88 2.25
C GLY A 61 -3.62 -14.86 2.40
N THR A 62 -2.88 -14.49 1.35
CA THR A 62 -1.42 -14.39 1.45
C THR A 62 -1.02 -13.51 2.63
N MET A 63 0.03 -13.91 3.33
CA MET A 63 0.59 -13.14 4.44
C MET A 63 1.84 -12.37 4.03
N GLU A 64 2.24 -12.45 2.77
CA GLU A 64 3.31 -11.60 2.28
C GLU A 64 2.89 -10.13 2.35
N LEU A 65 3.81 -9.29 2.75
CA LEU A 65 3.49 -7.93 3.19
C LEU A 65 4.48 -6.93 2.60
N VAL A 66 3.95 -5.83 2.11
CA VAL A 66 4.73 -4.60 1.96
C VAL A 66 4.18 -3.59 2.95
N ALA A 67 5.06 -2.92 3.68
CA ALA A 67 4.65 -1.91 4.65
C ALA A 67 5.22 -0.55 4.26
N PHE A 68 4.39 0.46 4.40
CA PHE A 68 4.75 1.85 4.13
C PHE A 68 4.75 2.64 5.42
N THR A 69 5.64 3.62 5.51
CA THR A 69 5.71 4.50 6.69
C THR A 69 4.61 5.56 6.63
N ILE A 70 3.90 5.68 7.73
CA ILE A 70 2.91 6.74 7.92
C ILE A 70 3.18 7.43 9.25
N THR A 71 2.53 8.58 9.46
CA THR A 71 2.56 9.26 10.77
C THR A 71 1.38 8.75 11.62
N PRO A 72 1.44 8.95 12.95
CA PRO A 72 0.30 8.65 13.81
C PRO A 72 -0.98 9.40 13.40
N ASP A 73 -0.86 10.63 12.91
CA ASP A 73 -2.01 11.39 12.44
C ASP A 73 -2.60 10.78 11.17
N GLU A 74 -1.76 10.40 10.24
CA GLU A 74 -2.20 9.66 9.05
C GLU A 74 -2.91 8.38 9.43
N ARG A 75 -2.40 7.66 10.43
CA ARG A 75 -3.05 6.44 10.90
C ARG A 75 -4.49 6.69 11.35
N ARG A 76 -4.72 7.76 12.10
CA ARG A 76 -6.08 8.07 12.59
C ARG A 76 -7.05 8.27 11.44
N VAL A 77 -6.61 8.99 10.40
CA VAL A 77 -7.42 9.22 9.20
C VAL A 77 -7.68 7.91 8.46
N LEU A 78 -6.62 7.13 8.23
CA LEU A 78 -6.72 5.89 7.47
C LEU A 78 -7.53 4.82 8.20
N GLU A 79 -7.35 4.71 9.50
CA GLU A 79 -8.10 3.74 10.30
C GLU A 79 -9.60 4.02 10.26
N ALA A 80 -9.99 5.29 10.15
CA ALA A 80 -11.40 5.68 10.10
C ALA A 80 -12.06 5.38 8.76
N LYS A 81 -11.26 5.32 7.66
CA LYS A 81 -11.85 5.16 6.33
C LYS A 81 -11.58 3.82 5.67
N LEU A 82 -10.55 3.09 6.09
CA LEU A 82 -10.21 1.82 5.47
C LEU A 82 -10.81 0.64 6.22
N LYS A 83 -11.01 -0.46 5.50
CA LYS A 83 -11.36 -1.73 6.13
C LYS A 83 -10.09 -2.34 6.70
N VAL A 84 -9.90 -2.25 8.00
CA VAL A 84 -8.72 -2.75 8.69
C VAL A 84 -8.88 -4.24 8.96
N GLU A 85 -7.91 -5.05 8.48
CA GLU A 85 -7.89 -6.49 8.71
C GLU A 85 -7.31 -6.82 10.10
N GLY A 86 -6.31 -6.06 10.52
CA GLY A 86 -5.67 -6.24 11.82
C GLY A 86 -4.83 -5.03 12.16
N LYS A 87 -4.40 -4.95 13.41
CA LYS A 87 -3.58 -3.81 13.85
C LYS A 87 -2.75 -4.15 15.07
N THR A 88 -1.65 -3.41 15.22
CA THR A 88 -0.83 -3.38 16.41
C THR A 88 -0.78 -1.93 16.91
N ASP A 89 0.02 -1.69 17.95
CA ASP A 89 0.23 -0.31 18.44
C ASP A 89 0.91 0.58 17.40
N TYR A 90 1.56 0.01 16.39
CA TYR A 90 2.34 0.76 15.41
C TYR A 90 1.86 0.61 13.98
N THR A 91 1.10 -0.43 13.67
CA THR A 91 0.83 -0.80 12.27
C THR A 91 -0.63 -1.16 12.06
N LEU A 92 -1.19 -0.65 10.96
CA LEU A 92 -2.46 -1.13 10.41
C LEU A 92 -2.18 -2.12 9.30
N TYR A 93 -2.99 -3.17 9.19
CA TYR A 93 -2.95 -4.12 8.09
C TYR A 93 -4.25 -4.05 7.32
N VAL A 94 -4.13 -3.86 6.00
CA VAL A 94 -5.28 -3.79 5.09
C VAL A 94 -5.01 -4.67 3.88
N ARG A 95 -6.03 -4.88 3.05
CA ARG A 95 -5.88 -5.59 1.78
C ARG A 95 -6.11 -4.63 0.63
N ASP A 96 -5.24 -4.68 -0.38
CA ASP A 96 -5.52 -3.95 -1.59
C ASP A 96 -6.59 -4.70 -2.41
N PRO A 97 -7.11 -4.11 -3.51
CA PRO A 97 -8.18 -4.76 -4.28
C PRO A 97 -7.82 -6.13 -4.86
N ASP A 98 -6.54 -6.43 -5.04
CA ASP A 98 -6.09 -7.73 -5.54
C ASP A 98 -5.84 -8.74 -4.43
N GLY A 99 -5.98 -8.33 -3.16
CA GLY A 99 -5.79 -9.20 -2.01
C GLY A 99 -4.41 -9.16 -1.38
N ARG A 100 -3.50 -8.29 -1.84
CA ARG A 100 -2.20 -8.12 -1.20
C ARG A 100 -2.37 -7.54 0.18
N ARG A 101 -1.58 -8.04 1.11
CA ARG A 101 -1.55 -7.49 2.46
C ARG A 101 -0.64 -6.27 2.49
N VAL A 102 -1.16 -5.15 2.97
CA VAL A 102 -0.43 -3.88 3.03
C VAL A 102 -0.37 -3.43 4.47
N GLY A 103 0.84 -3.10 4.95
CA GLY A 103 1.07 -2.54 6.27
C GLY A 103 1.26 -1.04 6.19
N LEU A 104 0.72 -0.32 7.15
CA LEU A 104 0.86 1.12 7.27
C LEU A 104 1.37 1.37 8.69
N SER A 105 2.66 1.74 8.81
CA SER A 105 3.35 1.68 10.09
C SER A 105 4.02 2.99 10.46
N HIS A 106 3.93 3.35 11.74
CA HIS A 106 4.68 4.48 12.30
C HIS A 106 5.74 4.02 13.30
N PHE A 107 6.11 2.75 13.28
CA PHE A 107 7.24 2.26 14.08
C PHE A 107 8.55 2.90 13.55
N PRO A 108 9.48 3.36 14.40
CA PRO A 108 9.52 3.22 15.87
C PRO A 108 8.95 4.42 16.64
N GLY A 109 8.01 5.16 16.05
CA GLY A 109 7.39 6.29 16.73
C GLY A 109 6.57 5.87 17.94
N SER A 110 5.81 6.81 18.52
CA SER A 110 5.00 6.54 19.70
C SER A 110 3.86 5.60 19.35
N PRO A 111 3.61 4.55 20.16
CA PRO A 111 2.43 3.71 19.97
C PRO A 111 1.16 4.52 20.24
N LEU A 112 0.10 4.29 19.47
CA LEU A 112 -1.15 5.01 19.62
C LEU A 112 -1.82 4.75 20.98
N SER A 113 -1.63 3.57 21.53
CA SER A 113 -2.22 3.19 22.79
C SER A 113 -1.49 3.76 24.00
N ALA A 114 -0.30 4.37 23.81
CA ALA A 114 0.48 4.89 24.92
C ALA A 114 -0.18 6.14 25.50
N PRO A 115 -0.42 6.19 26.82
CA PRO A 115 -1.01 7.37 27.45
C PRO A 115 -0.13 8.61 27.29
N GLY A 116 -0.73 9.77 27.13
CA GLY A 116 -0.02 11.03 27.04
C GLY A 116 0.68 11.30 25.73
N ARG A 117 0.40 10.54 24.72
CA ARG A 117 1.04 10.68 23.40
C ARG A 117 0.17 11.42 22.41
#